data_9e11376118b5413d4bf3be1b5133fb6a
#
_entry.id   9e11376118b5413d4bf3be1b5133fb6a
#
_cell.length_a   1.000
_cell.length_b   1.000
_cell.length_c   1.000
_cell.angle_alpha   90.00
_cell.angle_beta   90.00
_cell.angle_gamma   90.00
#
_symmetry.space_group_name_H-M   'P 1'
#
loop_
_entity.id
_entity.type
_entity.pdbx_description
1 polymer ?
#
loop_
_entity_poly.entity_id
_entity_poly.type
_entity_poly.pdbx_seq_one_letter_code
_entity_poly.pdbx_strand_id
1 'polypeptide(L)'
;MMRFMLHENQLPRIPLSREINYLRNYLDLQMLRFGAQANLETEFQINENQCAGEIAPMLLIPFVENAFKHGISSKEKSWIRLNLRCIAGSVHLDLVNSVHPDKPASEQSREESGIGLENVKSRLQLVYPDRHQLNIIANDTDFFVHLSIQINTK
;
A
#
# COMPACT_ATOMS: atom_id res chain seq x y z
N MET A 1 11.22 -27.77 0.89
CA MET A 1 10.05 -27.35 0.10
C MET A 1 8.77 -27.48 0.86
N MET A 2 8.46 -28.65 1.36
CA MET A 2 7.29 -28.80 2.23
C MET A 2 7.35 -27.89 3.43
N ARG A 3 8.55 -27.76 4.00
CA ARG A 3 8.77 -26.86 5.13
C ARG A 3 8.43 -25.42 4.76
N PHE A 4 8.74 -25.02 3.54
CA PHE A 4 8.46 -23.66 3.09
C PHE A 4 6.96 -23.41 3.02
N MET A 5 6.20 -24.35 2.49
CA MET A 5 4.74 -24.25 2.42
C MET A 5 4.12 -24.21 3.80
N LEU A 6 4.63 -25.02 4.70
CA LEU A 6 4.18 -25.00 6.10
C LEU A 6 4.51 -23.67 6.76
N HIS A 7 5.64 -23.08 6.40
CA HIS A 7 6.01 -21.77 6.92
C HIS A 7 5.09 -20.65 6.44
N GLU A 8 4.54 -20.74 5.25
CA GLU A 8 3.60 -19.72 4.79
C GLU A 8 2.38 -19.64 5.69
N ASN A 9 1.90 -20.78 6.15
CA ASN A 9 0.80 -20.83 7.10
C ASN A 9 1.22 -20.42 8.50
N GLN A 10 2.52 -20.40 8.76
CA GLN A 10 3.08 -20.04 10.05
C GLN A 10 3.95 -18.79 9.98
N LEU A 11 3.80 -18.01 8.90
CA LEU A 11 4.55 -16.77 8.77
C LEU A 11 4.37 -15.94 10.02
N PRO A 12 5.47 -15.42 10.56
CA PRO A 12 5.37 -14.61 11.76
C PRO A 12 4.49 -13.41 11.48
N ARG A 13 3.55 -13.19 12.36
CA ARG A 13 2.81 -11.95 12.36
C ARG A 13 3.63 -10.94 13.13
N ILE A 14 3.57 -9.71 12.71
CA ILE A 14 4.24 -8.62 13.42
C ILE A 14 3.21 -7.72 14.05
N PRO A 15 3.55 -7.02 15.14
CA PRO A 15 2.63 -6.02 15.68
C PRO A 15 2.25 -5.02 14.59
N LEU A 16 0.98 -4.65 14.57
CA LEU A 16 0.51 -3.68 13.60
C LEU A 16 1.28 -2.37 13.70
N SER A 17 1.66 -1.98 14.91
CA SER A 17 2.49 -0.78 15.12
C SER A 17 3.81 -0.86 14.36
N ARG A 18 4.39 -2.04 14.24
CA ARG A 18 5.64 -2.22 13.49
C ARG A 18 5.42 -2.04 12.00
N GLU A 19 4.34 -2.59 11.47
CA GLU A 19 4.00 -2.41 10.06
C GLU A 19 3.76 -0.93 9.76
N ILE A 20 3.07 -0.23 10.65
CA ILE A 20 2.83 1.21 10.50
C ILE A 20 4.15 1.99 10.55
N ASN A 21 5.08 1.60 11.43
CA ASN A 21 6.39 2.23 11.47
C ASN A 21 7.19 2.02 10.19
N TYR A 22 7.12 0.83 9.60
CA TYR A 22 7.73 0.57 8.30
C TYR A 22 7.14 1.50 7.24
N LEU A 23 5.83 1.67 7.25
CA LEU A 23 5.16 2.56 6.33
C LEU A 23 5.60 4.01 6.51
N ARG A 24 5.65 4.48 7.76
CA ARG A 24 6.13 5.84 8.05
C ARG A 24 7.56 6.05 7.57
N ASN A 25 8.43 5.09 7.84
CA ASN A 25 9.83 5.17 7.41
C ASN A 25 9.93 5.20 5.89
N TYR A 26 9.12 4.40 5.21
CA TYR A 26 9.08 4.40 3.75
C TYR A 26 8.64 5.77 3.21
N LEU A 27 7.58 6.33 3.79
CA LEU A 27 7.10 7.65 3.38
C LEU A 27 8.17 8.72 3.60
N ASP A 28 8.85 8.69 4.75
CA ASP A 28 9.91 9.64 5.05
C ASP A 28 11.04 9.56 4.03
N LEU A 29 11.45 8.35 3.65
CA LEU A 29 12.48 8.15 2.64
C LEU A 29 12.04 8.68 1.28
N GLN A 30 10.79 8.45 0.90
CA GLN A 30 10.28 8.95 -0.36
C GLN A 30 10.18 10.48 -0.36
N MET A 31 9.84 11.08 0.77
CA MET A 31 9.79 12.54 0.87
C MET A 31 11.18 13.17 0.82
N LEU A 32 12.21 12.48 1.26
CA LEU A 32 13.59 12.94 1.03
C LEU A 32 13.92 12.96 -0.45
N ARG A 33 13.39 12.00 -1.20
CA ARG A 33 13.66 11.89 -2.63
C ARG A 33 12.84 12.87 -3.46
N PHE A 34 11.55 13.04 -3.13
CA PHE A 34 10.60 13.78 -3.97
C PHE A 34 10.09 15.07 -3.35
N GLY A 35 10.33 15.28 -2.06
CA GLY A 35 9.72 16.38 -1.32
C GLY A 35 10.12 17.78 -1.79
N ALA A 36 11.23 17.90 -2.54
CA ALA A 36 11.67 19.17 -3.09
C ALA A 36 10.95 19.55 -4.39
N GLN A 37 10.15 18.64 -4.96
CA GLN A 37 9.41 18.94 -6.19
C GLN A 37 8.23 19.84 -5.90
N ALA A 38 8.23 21.02 -6.50
CA ALA A 38 7.20 22.01 -6.25
C ALA A 38 5.83 21.61 -6.76
N ASN A 39 5.78 20.68 -7.72
CA ASN A 39 4.52 20.25 -8.32
C ASN A 39 3.95 18.97 -7.70
N LEU A 40 4.52 18.51 -6.59
CA LEU A 40 4.00 17.35 -5.86
C LEU A 40 3.30 17.80 -4.59
N GLU A 41 2.04 17.41 -4.43
CA GLU A 41 1.29 17.62 -3.20
C GLU A 41 1.10 16.27 -2.52
N THR A 42 1.40 16.20 -1.23
CA THR A 42 1.21 14.98 -0.47
C THR A 42 0.36 15.26 0.77
N GLU A 43 -0.44 14.28 1.14
CA GLU A 43 -1.21 14.33 2.38
C GLU A 43 -1.23 12.92 2.96
N PHE A 44 -0.55 12.75 4.08
CA PHE A 44 -0.48 11.45 4.75
C PHE A 44 -1.12 11.56 6.12
N GLN A 45 -2.21 10.83 6.32
CA GLN A 45 -2.92 10.77 7.59
C GLN A 45 -2.86 9.35 8.11
N ILE A 46 -2.13 9.17 9.19
CA ILE A 46 -2.01 7.85 9.82
C ILE A 46 -2.50 7.99 11.25
N ASN A 47 -3.65 7.38 11.52
CA ASN A 47 -4.26 7.39 12.84
C ASN A 47 -4.07 6.02 13.48
N GLU A 48 -3.22 5.96 14.50
CA GLU A 48 -2.90 4.69 15.16
C GLU A 48 -3.86 4.37 16.30
N ASN A 49 -4.84 5.21 16.56
CA ASN A 49 -5.84 4.94 17.58
C ASN A 49 -6.59 3.67 17.23
N GLN A 50 -6.75 2.79 18.22
CA GLN A 50 -7.40 1.49 18.06
C GLN A 50 -6.66 0.52 17.13
N CYS A 51 -5.45 0.84 16.74
CA CYS A 51 -4.62 -0.04 15.93
C CYS A 51 -3.86 -1.00 16.85
N ALA A 52 -4.51 -2.11 17.15
CA ALA A 52 -3.94 -3.15 18.00
C ALA A 52 -3.96 -4.47 17.27
N GLY A 53 -3.10 -5.41 17.72
CA GLY A 53 -3.04 -6.72 17.12
C GLY A 53 -1.86 -6.89 16.22
N GLU A 54 -1.89 -7.98 15.46
CA GLU A 54 -0.79 -8.38 14.59
C GLU A 54 -1.26 -8.53 13.16
N ILE A 55 -0.36 -8.30 12.22
CA ILE A 55 -0.64 -8.36 10.79
C ILE A 55 0.48 -9.13 10.10
N ALA A 56 0.16 -9.79 9.01
CA ALA A 56 1.18 -10.36 8.15
C ALA A 56 2.02 -9.21 7.56
N PRO A 57 3.34 -9.33 7.55
CA PRO A 57 4.20 -8.20 7.20
C PRO A 57 4.14 -7.85 5.71
N MET A 58 4.44 -6.60 5.40
CA MET A 58 4.63 -6.12 4.02
C MET A 58 3.39 -6.22 3.14
N LEU A 59 2.21 -5.96 3.74
CA LEU A 59 0.97 -5.92 2.98
C LEU A 59 0.59 -4.52 2.54
N LEU A 60 1.02 -3.50 3.26
CA LEU A 60 0.62 -2.12 2.97
C LEU A 60 1.59 -1.42 2.02
N ILE A 61 2.88 -1.68 2.16
CA ILE A 61 3.93 -0.99 1.40
C ILE A 61 3.81 -1.16 -0.12
N PRO A 62 3.45 -2.34 -0.65
CA PRO A 62 3.35 -2.47 -2.11
C PRO A 62 2.39 -1.47 -2.78
N PHE A 63 1.30 -1.12 -2.09
CA PHE A 63 0.36 -0.14 -2.63
C PHE A 63 0.97 1.26 -2.64
N VAL A 64 1.70 1.60 -1.57
CA VAL A 64 2.36 2.91 -1.47
C VAL A 64 3.52 3.02 -2.46
N GLU A 65 4.30 1.94 -2.62
CA GLU A 65 5.34 1.89 -3.65
C GLU A 65 4.76 2.19 -5.02
N ASN A 66 3.64 1.56 -5.34
CA ASN A 66 2.97 1.75 -6.62
C ASN A 66 2.57 3.21 -6.82
N ALA A 67 2.06 3.86 -5.77
CA ALA A 67 1.66 5.26 -5.84
C ALA A 67 2.85 6.17 -6.15
N PHE A 68 3.99 5.98 -5.48
CA PHE A 68 5.18 6.80 -5.73
C PHE A 68 5.81 6.50 -7.08
N LYS A 69 5.74 5.26 -7.52
CA LYS A 69 6.34 4.87 -8.80
C LYS A 69 5.58 5.44 -9.98
N HIS A 70 4.25 5.50 -9.90
CA HIS A 70 3.40 5.87 -11.03
C HIS A 70 2.69 7.20 -10.87
N GLY A 71 2.62 7.73 -9.66
CA GLY A 71 1.84 8.93 -9.38
C GLY A 71 2.59 10.23 -9.53
N ILE A 72 3.90 10.21 -9.72
CA ILE A 72 4.72 11.42 -9.71
C ILE A 72 5.23 11.72 -11.10
N SER A 73 4.98 12.95 -11.55
CA SER A 73 5.51 13.49 -12.81
C SER A 73 6.42 14.67 -12.49
N SER A 74 7.53 14.80 -13.19
CA SER A 74 8.40 15.96 -13.07
C SER A 74 7.84 17.18 -13.80
N LYS A 75 6.84 16.99 -14.66
CA LYS A 75 6.32 18.05 -15.52
C LYS A 75 4.94 18.52 -15.11
N GLU A 76 4.10 17.63 -14.62
CA GLU A 76 2.71 17.92 -14.32
C GLU A 76 2.45 17.89 -12.82
N LYS A 77 1.40 18.57 -12.40
CA LYS A 77 0.97 18.54 -11.02
C LYS A 77 0.65 17.10 -10.60
N SER A 78 1.22 16.69 -9.50
CA SER A 78 1.07 15.34 -8.97
C SER A 78 0.55 15.41 -7.55
N TRP A 79 -0.18 14.38 -7.14
CA TRP A 79 -0.64 14.28 -5.77
C TRP A 79 -0.66 12.83 -5.31
N ILE A 80 -0.39 12.64 -4.01
CA ILE A 80 -0.53 11.36 -3.35
C ILE A 80 -1.19 11.63 -2.01
N ARG A 81 -2.32 10.97 -1.75
CA ARG A 81 -3.04 11.09 -0.49
C ARG A 81 -3.22 9.71 0.11
N LEU A 82 -2.88 9.60 1.38
CA LEU A 82 -2.96 8.34 2.11
C LEU A 82 -3.69 8.57 3.42
N ASN A 83 -4.63 7.68 3.71
CA ASN A 83 -5.32 7.67 4.99
C ASN A 83 -5.31 6.24 5.52
N LEU A 84 -4.72 6.07 6.69
CA LEU A 84 -4.67 4.78 7.38
C LEU A 84 -5.36 4.92 8.73
N ARG A 85 -6.30 4.04 9.01
CA ARG A 85 -7.02 4.04 10.27
C ARG A 85 -7.42 2.63 10.66
N CYS A 86 -7.75 2.44 11.93
CA CYS A 86 -8.19 1.15 12.44
C CYS A 86 -9.56 1.32 13.08
N ILE A 87 -10.48 0.45 12.72
CA ILE A 87 -11.85 0.46 13.23
C ILE A 87 -12.26 -0.99 13.56
N ALA A 88 -12.63 -1.22 14.80
CA ALA A 88 -13.22 -2.48 15.24
C ALA A 88 -12.42 -3.72 14.81
N GLY A 89 -11.10 -3.67 14.97
CA GLY A 89 -10.22 -4.79 14.64
C GLY A 89 -9.86 -4.90 13.17
N SER A 90 -10.20 -3.91 12.37
CA SER A 90 -9.85 -3.87 10.95
C SER A 90 -8.95 -2.69 10.65
N VAL A 91 -7.98 -2.91 9.77
CA VAL A 91 -7.11 -1.87 9.23
C VAL A 91 -7.72 -1.39 7.92
N HIS A 92 -7.81 -0.08 7.75
CA HIS A 92 -8.31 0.52 6.52
C HIS A 92 -7.25 1.42 5.92
N LEU A 93 -6.91 1.18 4.68
CA LEU A 93 -5.99 2.01 3.91
C LEU A 93 -6.72 2.57 2.71
N ASP A 94 -6.78 3.89 2.63
CA ASP A 94 -7.25 4.60 1.44
C ASP A 94 -6.08 5.34 0.84
N LEU A 95 -5.83 5.11 -0.42
CA LEU A 95 -4.68 5.68 -1.12
C LEU A 95 -5.11 6.13 -2.49
N VAL A 96 -4.82 7.40 -2.82
CA VAL A 96 -5.08 7.91 -4.15
C VAL A 96 -3.84 8.61 -4.67
N ASN A 97 -3.54 8.41 -5.93
CA ASN A 97 -2.44 9.10 -6.58
C ASN A 97 -2.86 9.56 -7.97
N SER A 98 -2.24 10.65 -8.40
CA SER A 98 -2.44 11.15 -9.75
C SER A 98 -1.93 10.15 -10.79
N VAL A 99 -2.51 10.20 -11.98
CA VAL A 99 -2.10 9.39 -13.13
C VAL A 99 -1.71 10.32 -14.24
N HIS A 100 -0.62 10.01 -14.93
CA HIS A 100 -0.10 10.83 -16.01
C HIS A 100 -0.04 9.99 -17.28
N PRO A 101 -1.08 10.06 -18.14
CA PRO A 101 -1.13 9.22 -19.33
C PRO A 101 0.04 9.43 -20.28
N ASP A 102 0.61 10.65 -20.28
CA ASP A 102 1.73 10.99 -21.16
C ASP A 102 3.09 10.58 -20.59
N LYS A 103 3.11 10.07 -19.39
CA LYS A 103 4.34 9.57 -18.80
C LYS A 103 4.72 8.27 -19.52
N PRO A 104 5.86 8.25 -20.22
CA PRO A 104 6.29 7.01 -20.85
C PRO A 104 6.64 6.00 -19.78
N ALA A 105 5.68 5.17 -19.45
CA ALA A 105 5.96 4.00 -18.65
C ALA A 105 6.66 3.03 -19.58
N SER A 106 7.92 2.69 -19.29
CA SER A 106 8.55 1.59 -19.99
C SER A 106 7.66 0.37 -19.75
N GLU A 107 7.52 -0.48 -20.76
CA GLU A 107 6.75 -1.71 -20.60
C GLU A 107 7.20 -2.48 -19.36
N GLN A 108 8.50 -2.44 -19.12
CA GLN A 108 9.11 -3.11 -17.98
C GLN A 108 8.59 -2.57 -16.64
N SER A 109 8.39 -1.26 -16.51
CA SER A 109 7.87 -0.73 -15.26
C SER A 109 6.39 -1.05 -15.06
N ARG A 110 5.63 -1.23 -16.15
CA ARG A 110 4.25 -1.69 -16.06
C ARG A 110 4.18 -3.13 -15.59
N GLU A 111 5.04 -3.98 -16.14
CA GLU A 111 5.10 -5.37 -15.74
C GLU A 111 5.50 -5.52 -14.28
N GLU A 112 6.51 -4.78 -13.85
CA GLU A 112 6.95 -4.82 -12.46
C GLU A 112 5.85 -4.39 -11.50
N SER A 113 5.10 -3.36 -11.85
CA SER A 113 3.99 -2.90 -11.01
C SER A 113 2.86 -3.91 -10.98
N GLY A 114 2.54 -4.48 -12.12
CA GLY A 114 1.52 -5.52 -12.20
C GLY A 114 1.88 -6.70 -11.33
N ILE A 115 3.14 -7.11 -11.37
CA ILE A 115 3.62 -8.23 -10.55
C ILE A 115 3.51 -7.91 -9.07
N GLY A 116 3.90 -6.70 -8.65
CA GLY A 116 3.84 -6.31 -7.26
C GLY A 116 2.41 -6.33 -6.71
N LEU A 117 1.46 -5.76 -7.45
CA LEU A 117 0.06 -5.75 -7.03
C LEU A 117 -0.55 -7.15 -7.07
N GLU A 118 -0.23 -7.95 -8.09
CA GLU A 118 -0.73 -9.32 -8.17
C GLU A 118 -0.21 -10.17 -7.03
N ASN A 119 1.05 -9.98 -6.64
CA ASN A 119 1.63 -10.70 -5.52
C ASN A 119 0.92 -10.37 -4.21
N VAL A 120 0.64 -9.11 -3.96
CA VAL A 120 -0.05 -8.73 -2.72
C VAL A 120 -1.49 -9.20 -2.72
N LYS A 121 -2.16 -9.17 -3.88
CA LYS A 121 -3.51 -9.73 -3.99
C LYS A 121 -3.51 -11.22 -3.64
N SER A 122 -2.55 -11.96 -4.16
CA SER A 122 -2.43 -13.39 -3.88
C SER A 122 -2.18 -13.64 -2.40
N ARG A 123 -1.32 -12.85 -1.78
CA ARG A 123 -1.05 -12.99 -0.35
C ARG A 123 -2.29 -12.70 0.49
N LEU A 124 -3.06 -11.68 0.11
CA LEU A 124 -4.30 -11.37 0.82
C LEU A 124 -5.28 -12.54 0.75
N GLN A 125 -5.40 -13.19 -0.41
CA GLN A 125 -6.26 -14.36 -0.54
C GLN A 125 -5.77 -15.54 0.28
N LEU A 126 -4.46 -15.72 0.38
CA LEU A 126 -3.89 -16.82 1.14
C LEU A 126 -3.97 -16.60 2.65
N VAL A 127 -3.67 -15.39 3.11
CA VAL A 127 -3.53 -15.12 4.53
C VAL A 127 -4.81 -14.61 5.15
N TYR A 128 -5.60 -13.87 4.40
CA TYR A 128 -6.85 -13.28 4.90
C TYR A 128 -8.03 -13.64 3.99
N PRO A 129 -8.27 -14.92 3.72
CA PRO A 129 -9.43 -15.31 2.90
C PRO A 129 -10.72 -14.87 3.58
N ASP A 130 -11.59 -14.21 2.83
CA ASP A 130 -12.88 -13.69 3.33
C ASP A 130 -12.76 -12.69 4.48
N ARG A 131 -11.54 -12.22 4.75
CA ARG A 131 -11.27 -11.28 5.83
C ARG A 131 -10.58 -10.02 5.33
N HIS A 132 -10.61 -9.79 4.04
CA HIS A 132 -10.10 -8.57 3.45
C HIS A 132 -11.01 -8.10 2.34
N GLN A 133 -10.96 -6.81 2.06
CA GLN A 133 -11.59 -6.21 0.90
C GLN A 133 -10.57 -5.34 0.20
N LEU A 134 -10.49 -5.48 -1.11
CA LEU A 134 -9.60 -4.66 -1.92
C LEU A 134 -10.38 -4.13 -3.10
N ASN A 135 -10.49 -2.81 -3.19
CA ASN A 135 -11.12 -2.12 -4.30
C ASN A 135 -10.10 -1.23 -4.98
N ILE A 136 -9.94 -1.39 -6.27
CA ILE A 136 -9.02 -0.58 -7.06
C ILE A 136 -9.84 0.07 -8.17
N ILE A 137 -9.80 1.41 -8.22
CA ILE A 137 -10.51 2.19 -9.23
C ILE A 137 -9.47 3.02 -9.96
N ALA A 138 -9.31 2.75 -11.25
CA ALA A 138 -8.35 3.44 -12.10
C ALA A 138 -9.12 4.22 -13.17
N ASN A 139 -8.77 5.50 -13.31
CA ASN A 139 -9.30 6.32 -14.40
C ASN A 139 -8.17 7.15 -15.00
N ASP A 140 -8.52 8.10 -15.88
CA ASP A 140 -7.50 8.86 -16.62
C ASP A 140 -6.76 9.89 -15.75
N THR A 141 -7.33 10.26 -14.61
CA THR A 141 -6.77 11.31 -13.76
C THR A 141 -6.18 10.79 -12.45
N ASP A 142 -6.73 9.71 -11.91
CA ASP A 142 -6.23 9.18 -10.64
C ASP A 142 -6.40 7.68 -10.53
N PHE A 143 -5.69 7.12 -9.57
CA PHE A 143 -5.71 5.71 -9.24
C PHE A 143 -6.02 5.61 -7.75
N PHE A 144 -7.12 4.95 -7.42
CA PHE A 144 -7.61 4.87 -6.04
C PHE A 144 -7.57 3.42 -5.57
N VAL A 145 -7.08 3.23 -4.36
CA VAL A 145 -7.05 1.92 -3.69
C VAL A 145 -7.75 2.06 -2.34
N HIS A 146 -8.68 1.15 -2.08
CA HIS A 146 -9.23 0.95 -0.75
C HIS A 146 -8.95 -0.48 -0.32
N LEU A 147 -8.25 -0.63 0.78
CA LEU A 147 -7.93 -1.93 1.34
C LEU A 147 -8.42 -1.97 2.79
N SER A 148 -9.15 -3.01 3.14
CA SER A 148 -9.45 -3.29 4.53
C SER A 148 -9.06 -4.71 4.86
N ILE A 149 -8.47 -4.91 6.02
CA ILE A 149 -8.04 -6.21 6.50
C ILE A 149 -8.55 -6.40 7.92
N GLN A 150 -9.31 -7.44 8.14
CA GLN A 150 -9.75 -7.81 9.48
C GLN A 150 -8.63 -8.60 10.14
N ILE A 151 -7.91 -7.97 11.05
CA ILE A 151 -6.75 -8.56 11.71
C ILE A 151 -7.08 -9.14 13.08
N ASN A 152 -8.14 -8.66 13.69
CA ASN A 152 -8.57 -9.15 14.99
C ASN A 152 -9.53 -10.31 14.79
N THR A 153 -9.17 -11.49 15.32
CA THR A 153 -9.95 -12.71 15.15
C THR A 153 -10.92 -12.96 16.28
N LYS A 154 -10.93 -12.08 17.26
CA LYS A 154 -11.83 -12.27 18.43
C LYS A 154 -12.78 -11.11 18.60
#